data_dbc7cf66493b11efd6ed702567073218
#
_entry.id   dbc7cf66493b11efd6ed702567073218
#
_cell.length_a   1.000
_cell.length_b   1.000
_cell.length_c   1.000
_cell.angle_alpha   90.00
_cell.angle_beta   90.00
_cell.angle_gamma   90.00
#
_symmetry.space_group_name_H-M   'P 1'
#
loop_
_entity.id
_entity.type
_entity.pdbx_description
1 polymer ?
#
loop_
_entity_poly.entity_id
_entity_poly.type
_entity_poly.pdbx_seq_one_letter_code
_entity_poly.pdbx_strand_id
1 'polypeptide(L)'
;FKGKFRLLSREYCHPFTLTDNHSRYLLSCRGNHHENTAFARQCLTDAFLEYGLPDVLRTDNGQPFAGVGVAGLSRLSVWLIKLGIRPERIRKGHPEENGRHERMHRSLKSALKHGNIFRTLEEQQAWFSHYREEFNQERPHEALGGTTPGEVWRPSSRSWDGKVPEYEWPEGARLYRVMSKGVIHIGKEVFLSEALLGEYIMLEEKDDGVEAIIFNGITLAYYDRKSRSIIRID
;
A
#
# COMPACT_ATOMS: atom_id res chain seq x y z
N PHE A 1 -8.15 -3.08 -3.72
CA PHE A 1 -9.40 -3.48 -4.40
C PHE A 1 -9.96 -4.76 -3.76
N LYS A 2 -11.27 -4.87 -3.62
CA LYS A 2 -11.87 -6.12 -3.12
C LYS A 2 -13.26 -6.36 -3.70
N GLY A 3 -13.33 -7.25 -4.69
CA GLY A 3 -14.54 -7.59 -5.41
C GLY A 3 -14.90 -6.58 -6.50
N LYS A 4 -16.00 -6.83 -7.16
CA LYS A 4 -16.52 -5.98 -8.24
C LYS A 4 -18.05 -5.95 -8.21
N PHE A 5 -18.64 -4.87 -8.69
CA PHE A 5 -20.07 -4.69 -8.84
C PHE A 5 -20.40 -4.50 -10.32
N ARG A 6 -21.51 -5.09 -10.78
CA ARG A 6 -21.96 -4.94 -12.16
C ARG A 6 -22.88 -3.72 -12.25
N LEU A 7 -22.57 -2.82 -13.18
CA LEU A 7 -23.42 -1.68 -13.51
C LEU A 7 -24.50 -2.08 -14.51
N LEU A 8 -25.56 -1.28 -14.64
CA LEU A 8 -26.59 -1.49 -15.66
C LEU A 8 -26.05 -1.33 -17.09
N SER A 9 -24.99 -0.56 -17.28
CA SER A 9 -24.21 -0.47 -18.53
C SER A 9 -23.54 -1.79 -18.95
N ARG A 10 -23.62 -2.83 -18.10
CA ARG A 10 -22.94 -4.14 -18.21
C ARG A 10 -21.47 -4.12 -17.89
N GLU A 11 -20.86 -2.97 -17.63
CA GLU A 11 -19.52 -2.82 -17.16
C GLU A 11 -19.38 -3.20 -15.68
N TYR A 12 -18.14 -3.32 -15.20
CA TYR A 12 -17.88 -3.57 -13.78
C TYR A 12 -17.28 -2.35 -13.12
N CYS A 13 -17.66 -2.12 -11.88
CA CYS A 13 -17.03 -1.20 -10.97
C CYS A 13 -16.18 -1.98 -9.97
N HIS A 14 -14.89 -1.68 -9.91
CA HIS A 14 -13.92 -2.23 -8.95
C HIS A 14 -13.65 -1.18 -7.87
N PRO A 15 -14.16 -1.33 -6.64
CA PRO A 15 -13.95 -0.36 -5.59
C PRO A 15 -12.52 -0.42 -5.05
N PHE A 16 -11.86 0.72 -4.99
CA PHE A 16 -10.68 0.95 -4.18
C PHE A 16 -11.13 1.56 -2.85
N THR A 17 -10.69 0.99 -1.75
CA THR A 17 -11.02 1.47 -0.40
C THR A 17 -9.76 1.59 0.44
N LEU A 18 -9.69 2.63 1.25
CA LEU A 18 -8.63 2.89 2.20
C LEU A 18 -9.25 3.24 3.55
N THR A 19 -8.82 2.57 4.61
CA THR A 19 -9.35 2.78 5.97
C THR A 19 -8.21 3.02 6.95
N ASP A 20 -8.42 3.92 7.92
CA ASP A 20 -7.56 3.99 9.08
C ASP A 20 -7.80 2.79 10.00
N ASN A 21 -6.72 2.13 10.40
CA ASN A 21 -6.81 0.90 11.16
C ASN A 21 -7.19 1.13 12.64
N HIS A 22 -6.95 2.32 13.19
CA HIS A 22 -7.30 2.67 14.56
C HIS A 22 -8.76 3.08 14.65
N SER A 23 -9.12 4.16 13.99
CA SER A 23 -10.45 4.78 14.05
C SER A 23 -11.51 4.09 13.17
N ARG A 24 -11.12 3.22 12.25
CA ARG A 24 -11.98 2.65 11.19
C ARG A 24 -12.43 3.67 10.13
N TYR A 25 -11.95 4.90 10.19
CA TYR A 25 -12.33 5.94 9.26
C TYR A 25 -12.07 5.52 7.81
N LEU A 26 -13.07 5.64 6.97
CA LEU A 26 -13.00 5.31 5.54
C LEU A 26 -12.43 6.51 4.77
N LEU A 27 -11.09 6.52 4.60
CA LEU A 27 -10.35 7.60 3.95
C LEU A 27 -10.68 7.72 2.46
N SER A 28 -10.86 6.59 1.79
CA SER A 28 -11.20 6.55 0.37
C SER A 28 -12.17 5.42 0.05
N CYS A 29 -13.16 5.72 -0.79
CA CYS A 29 -14.06 4.74 -1.41
C CYS A 29 -14.32 5.19 -2.85
N ARG A 30 -13.54 4.66 -3.80
CA ARG A 30 -13.57 5.10 -5.20
C ARG A 30 -13.71 3.93 -6.16
N GLY A 31 -14.58 4.10 -7.15
CA GLY A 31 -14.83 3.12 -8.20
C GLY A 31 -13.94 3.32 -9.41
N ASN A 32 -13.56 2.23 -10.07
CA ASN A 32 -12.92 2.25 -11.38
C ASN A 32 -13.38 1.05 -12.19
N HIS A 33 -13.32 1.15 -13.51
CA HIS A 33 -13.68 0.03 -14.40
C HIS A 33 -12.69 -1.14 -14.30
N HIS A 34 -11.45 -0.89 -13.93
CA HIS A 34 -10.39 -1.90 -13.82
C HIS A 34 -9.54 -1.71 -12.56
N GLU A 35 -9.05 -2.83 -12.03
CA GLU A 35 -8.01 -2.80 -11.02
C GLU A 35 -6.67 -2.49 -11.69
N ASN A 36 -6.08 -1.33 -11.39
CA ASN A 36 -4.77 -0.99 -11.94
C ASN A 36 -3.94 -0.14 -10.95
N THR A 37 -2.64 -0.18 -11.15
CA THR A 37 -1.65 0.49 -10.28
C THR A 37 -1.76 2.01 -10.35
N ALA A 38 -2.06 2.58 -11.52
CA ALA A 38 -2.15 4.03 -11.69
C ALA A 38 -3.32 4.60 -10.88
N PHE A 39 -4.48 3.95 -10.94
CA PHE A 39 -5.65 4.37 -10.16
C PHE A 39 -5.43 4.19 -8.65
N ALA A 40 -4.85 3.07 -8.23
CA ALA A 40 -4.51 2.86 -6.81
C ALA A 40 -3.55 3.95 -6.31
N ARG A 41 -2.52 4.29 -7.09
CA ARG A 41 -1.58 5.37 -6.78
C ARG A 41 -2.27 6.71 -6.69
N GLN A 42 -3.19 7.02 -7.63
CA GLN A 42 -3.96 8.26 -7.60
C GLN A 42 -4.82 8.36 -6.33
N CYS A 43 -5.55 7.29 -5.97
CA CYS A 43 -6.36 7.27 -4.75
C CYS A 43 -5.52 7.46 -3.48
N LEU A 44 -4.32 6.86 -3.43
CA LEU A 44 -3.39 7.04 -2.32
C LEU A 44 -2.83 8.47 -2.29
N THR A 45 -2.46 9.01 -3.46
CA THR A 45 -1.98 10.40 -3.58
C THR A 45 -3.00 11.39 -3.04
N ASP A 46 -4.25 11.28 -3.48
CA ASP A 46 -5.34 12.16 -3.04
C ASP A 46 -5.56 12.05 -1.52
N ALA A 47 -5.57 10.82 -0.98
CA ALA A 47 -5.71 10.59 0.45
C ALA A 47 -4.52 11.14 1.26
N PHE A 48 -3.29 11.01 0.76
CA PHE A 48 -2.10 11.51 1.45
C PHE A 48 -2.00 13.04 1.43
N LEU A 49 -2.46 13.68 0.37
CA LEU A 49 -2.58 15.15 0.29
C LEU A 49 -3.62 15.68 1.26
N GLU A 50 -4.75 14.98 1.40
CA GLU A 50 -5.88 15.40 2.25
C GLU A 50 -5.61 15.10 3.73
N TYR A 51 -5.06 13.93 4.05
CA TYR A 51 -4.99 13.42 5.44
C TYR A 51 -3.57 13.29 6.00
N GLY A 52 -2.55 13.52 5.18
CA GLY A 52 -1.14 13.31 5.52
C GLY A 52 -0.66 11.87 5.32
N LEU A 53 0.65 11.67 5.45
CA LEU A 53 1.31 10.38 5.23
C LEU A 53 1.15 9.46 6.45
N PRO A 54 0.71 8.20 6.29
CA PRO A 54 0.73 7.22 7.37
C PRO A 54 2.17 6.70 7.59
N ASP A 55 2.44 6.12 8.77
CA ASP A 55 3.72 5.43 9.02
C ASP A 55 3.75 4.06 8.35
N VAL A 56 2.60 3.41 8.27
CA VAL A 56 2.45 2.04 7.74
C VAL A 56 1.23 1.97 6.84
N LEU A 57 1.40 1.34 5.68
CA LEU A 57 0.28 0.96 4.82
C LEU A 57 0.19 -0.57 4.74
N ARG A 58 -0.85 -1.13 5.36
CA ARG A 58 -1.13 -2.57 5.31
C ARG A 58 -1.99 -2.91 4.10
N THR A 59 -1.58 -3.94 3.35
CA THR A 59 -2.28 -4.42 2.16
C THR A 59 -2.43 -5.93 2.18
N ASP A 60 -3.31 -6.45 1.34
CA ASP A 60 -3.29 -7.87 0.99
C ASP A 60 -2.08 -8.19 0.07
N ASN A 61 -1.93 -9.49 -0.27
CA ASN A 61 -0.86 -9.96 -1.14
C ASN A 61 -1.22 -9.86 -2.64
N GLY A 62 -2.28 -9.13 -2.99
CA GLY A 62 -2.74 -8.94 -4.36
C GLY A 62 -2.02 -7.82 -5.10
N GLN A 63 -2.19 -7.82 -6.43
CA GLN A 63 -1.82 -6.67 -7.25
C GLN A 63 -2.67 -5.44 -6.85
N PRO A 64 -2.12 -4.22 -6.89
CA PRO A 64 -0.80 -3.83 -7.38
C PRO A 64 0.30 -3.73 -6.29
N PHE A 65 0.05 -4.26 -5.09
CA PHE A 65 0.92 -4.07 -3.93
C PHE A 65 2.05 -5.11 -3.82
N ALA A 66 1.86 -6.31 -4.40
CA ALA A 66 2.85 -7.37 -4.39
C ALA A 66 3.61 -7.47 -5.73
N GLY A 67 4.90 -7.76 -5.63
CA GLY A 67 5.80 -7.97 -6.77
C GLY A 67 6.68 -9.19 -6.59
N VAL A 68 7.57 -9.41 -7.55
CA VAL A 68 8.58 -10.47 -7.56
C VAL A 68 9.92 -9.90 -7.10
N GLY A 69 10.74 -10.71 -6.45
CA GLY A 69 12.07 -10.31 -5.98
C GLY A 69 12.20 -10.24 -4.47
N VAL A 70 13.24 -9.56 -3.99
CA VAL A 70 13.48 -9.37 -2.56
C VAL A 70 12.34 -8.55 -1.94
N ALA A 71 11.95 -8.91 -0.72
CA ALA A 71 10.85 -8.29 0.02
C ALA A 71 9.53 -8.19 -0.80
N GLY A 72 9.39 -8.89 -1.94
CA GLY A 72 8.21 -8.89 -2.80
C GLY A 72 7.77 -7.50 -3.27
N LEU A 73 8.70 -6.59 -3.50
CA LEU A 73 8.42 -5.20 -3.87
C LEU A 73 7.70 -5.06 -5.20
N SER A 74 6.69 -4.21 -5.24
CA SER A 74 6.11 -3.64 -6.45
C SER A 74 6.58 -2.19 -6.64
N ARG A 75 6.37 -1.60 -7.83
CA ARG A 75 6.65 -0.17 -8.05
C ARG A 75 5.87 0.74 -7.09
N LEU A 76 4.67 0.32 -6.68
CA LEU A 76 3.86 1.05 -5.71
C LEU A 76 4.49 0.97 -4.31
N SER A 77 5.00 -0.21 -3.89
CA SER A 77 5.71 -0.36 -2.62
C SER A 77 7.00 0.47 -2.58
N VAL A 78 7.76 0.50 -3.68
CA VAL A 78 8.96 1.34 -3.81
C VAL A 78 8.60 2.82 -3.62
N TRP A 79 7.54 3.29 -4.25
CA TRP A 79 7.06 4.67 -4.09
C TRP A 79 6.64 4.97 -2.64
N LEU A 80 5.94 4.05 -1.96
CA LEU A 80 5.58 4.21 -0.55
C LEU A 80 6.81 4.32 0.34
N ILE A 81 7.82 3.48 0.12
CA ILE A 81 9.09 3.52 0.87
C ILE A 81 9.78 4.87 0.67
N LYS A 82 9.79 5.42 -0.55
CA LYS A 82 10.36 6.75 -0.84
C LYS A 82 9.62 7.89 -0.12
N LEU A 83 8.36 7.70 0.24
CA LEU A 83 7.57 8.61 1.08
C LEU A 83 7.79 8.38 2.59
N GLY A 84 8.68 7.46 2.97
CA GLY A 84 8.87 7.07 4.36
C GLY A 84 7.67 6.29 4.95
N ILE A 85 6.89 5.63 4.09
CA ILE A 85 5.78 4.77 4.50
C ILE A 85 6.25 3.32 4.43
N ARG A 86 6.11 2.57 5.51
CA ARG A 86 6.45 1.14 5.53
C ARG A 86 5.31 0.31 4.92
N PRO A 87 5.53 -0.35 3.76
CA PRO A 87 4.57 -1.30 3.24
C PRO A 87 4.53 -2.54 4.15
N GLU A 88 3.36 -2.90 4.61
CA GLU A 88 3.13 -4.11 5.39
C GLU A 88 2.12 -4.99 4.66
N ARG A 89 2.46 -6.26 4.48
CA ARG A 89 1.54 -7.24 3.87
C ARG A 89 1.07 -8.21 4.92
N ILE A 90 -0.20 -8.61 4.81
CA ILE A 90 -0.70 -9.70 5.65
C ILE A 90 0.10 -10.98 5.38
N ARG A 91 0.34 -11.78 6.41
CA ARG A 91 0.99 -13.08 6.25
C ARG A 91 0.16 -13.98 5.34
N LYS A 92 0.85 -14.74 4.48
CA LYS A 92 0.17 -15.69 3.60
C LYS A 92 -0.60 -16.73 4.43
N GLY A 93 -1.90 -16.88 4.14
CA GLY A 93 -2.77 -17.79 4.90
C GLY A 93 -3.38 -17.18 6.18
N HIS A 94 -3.14 -15.91 6.48
CA HIS A 94 -3.67 -15.19 7.66
C HIS A 94 -4.63 -14.04 7.28
N PRO A 95 -5.80 -14.34 6.67
CA PRO A 95 -6.75 -13.30 6.27
C PRO A 95 -7.30 -12.50 7.47
N GLU A 96 -7.29 -13.05 8.67
CA GLU A 96 -7.73 -12.40 9.91
C GLU A 96 -6.92 -11.12 10.21
N GLU A 97 -5.67 -11.02 9.75
CA GLU A 97 -4.86 -9.80 9.89
C GLU A 97 -5.46 -8.60 9.15
N ASN A 98 -6.32 -8.85 8.14
CA ASN A 98 -7.07 -7.84 7.42
C ASN A 98 -8.58 -7.81 7.80
N GLY A 99 -8.96 -8.49 8.87
CA GLY A 99 -10.35 -8.69 9.27
C GLY A 99 -11.14 -7.40 9.47
N ARG A 100 -10.46 -6.30 9.86
CA ARG A 100 -11.08 -4.97 10.02
C ARG A 100 -11.54 -4.41 8.68
N HIS A 101 -10.66 -4.47 7.68
CA HIS A 101 -10.97 -4.04 6.32
C HIS A 101 -12.01 -4.95 5.65
N GLU A 102 -11.96 -6.24 5.92
CA GLU A 102 -12.98 -7.19 5.44
C GLU A 102 -14.37 -6.91 6.00
N ARG A 103 -14.45 -6.53 7.28
CA ARG A 103 -15.73 -6.13 7.90
C ARG A 103 -16.30 -4.88 7.24
N MET A 104 -15.47 -3.86 6.95
CA MET A 104 -15.89 -2.68 6.20
C MET A 104 -16.43 -3.07 4.81
N HIS A 105 -15.71 -3.93 4.07
CA HIS A 105 -16.18 -4.43 2.76
C HIS A 105 -17.50 -5.21 2.84
N ARG A 106 -17.70 -5.98 3.91
CA ARG A 106 -18.97 -6.68 4.14
C ARG A 106 -20.12 -5.67 4.33
N SER A 107 -19.88 -4.61 5.09
CA SER A 107 -20.84 -3.51 5.27
C SER A 107 -21.15 -2.81 3.96
N LEU A 108 -20.11 -2.46 3.18
CA LEU A 108 -20.27 -1.85 1.85
C LEU A 108 -21.07 -2.73 0.90
N LYS A 109 -20.77 -4.02 0.84
CA LYS A 109 -21.51 -4.98 -0.01
C LYS A 109 -22.95 -5.15 0.45
N SER A 110 -23.20 -5.16 1.76
CA SER A 110 -24.57 -5.24 2.30
C SER A 110 -25.37 -4.01 1.90
N ALA A 111 -24.81 -2.81 2.07
CA ALA A 111 -25.48 -1.56 1.68
C ALA A 111 -25.80 -1.50 0.18
N LEU A 112 -24.93 -2.04 -0.69
CA LEU A 112 -25.17 -2.11 -2.13
C LEU A 112 -26.28 -3.11 -2.52
N LYS A 113 -26.44 -4.20 -1.77
CA LYS A 113 -27.46 -5.22 -2.07
C LYS A 113 -28.91 -4.77 -1.86
N HIS A 114 -29.13 -3.70 -1.09
CA HIS A 114 -30.49 -3.20 -0.76
C HIS A 114 -31.07 -2.28 -1.85
N GLY A 115 -30.89 -2.63 -3.12
CA GLY A 115 -31.57 -1.97 -4.25
C GLY A 115 -30.75 -0.88 -4.95
N ASN A 116 -29.50 -0.70 -4.56
CA ASN A 116 -28.61 0.30 -5.16
C ASN A 116 -27.91 -0.29 -6.40
N ILE A 117 -28.59 -0.23 -7.56
CA ILE A 117 -28.02 -0.60 -8.85
C ILE A 117 -27.84 0.68 -9.66
N PHE A 118 -26.61 0.96 -10.05
CA PHE A 118 -26.26 2.19 -10.76
C PHE A 118 -26.06 1.93 -12.25
N ARG A 119 -26.41 2.91 -13.06
CA ARG A 119 -26.26 2.83 -14.52
C ARG A 119 -24.81 3.06 -14.93
N THR A 120 -24.16 4.06 -14.34
CA THR A 120 -22.82 4.51 -14.72
C THR A 120 -21.87 4.48 -13.52
N LEU A 121 -20.57 4.61 -13.80
CA LEU A 121 -19.55 4.71 -12.78
C LEU A 121 -19.66 6.01 -11.96
N GLU A 122 -20.10 7.10 -12.58
CA GLU A 122 -20.33 8.40 -11.94
C GLU A 122 -21.43 8.31 -10.89
N GLU A 123 -22.57 7.68 -11.22
CA GLU A 123 -23.66 7.43 -10.27
C GLU A 123 -23.18 6.54 -9.10
N GLN A 124 -22.43 5.48 -9.41
CA GLN A 124 -21.83 4.62 -8.39
C GLN A 124 -20.86 5.40 -7.50
N GLN A 125 -20.05 6.30 -8.06
CA GLN A 125 -19.10 7.12 -7.31
C GLN A 125 -19.83 8.13 -6.42
N ALA A 126 -20.89 8.76 -6.89
CA ALA A 126 -21.69 9.66 -6.06
C ALA A 126 -22.24 8.92 -4.82
N TRP A 127 -22.75 7.69 -5.03
CA TRP A 127 -23.20 6.84 -3.94
C TRP A 127 -22.04 6.43 -2.99
N PHE A 128 -20.86 6.10 -3.50
CA PHE A 128 -19.69 5.79 -2.67
C PHE A 128 -19.27 6.99 -1.80
N SER A 129 -19.37 8.21 -2.33
CA SER A 129 -19.08 9.43 -1.60
C SER A 129 -20.06 9.64 -0.45
N HIS A 130 -21.35 9.45 -0.70
CA HIS A 130 -22.39 9.51 0.33
C HIS A 130 -22.22 8.40 1.39
N TYR A 131 -22.00 7.14 0.94
CA TYR A 131 -21.73 6.03 1.84
C TYR A 131 -20.52 6.27 2.75
N ARG A 132 -19.44 6.86 2.22
CA ARG A 132 -18.25 7.22 3.00
C ARG A 132 -18.59 8.22 4.10
N GLU A 133 -19.39 9.22 3.79
CA GLU A 133 -19.82 10.25 4.75
C GLU A 133 -20.70 9.63 5.85
N GLU A 134 -21.75 8.89 5.48
CA GLU A 134 -22.61 8.17 6.42
C GLU A 134 -21.79 7.21 7.31
N PHE A 135 -20.90 6.41 6.70
CA PHE A 135 -20.06 5.45 7.42
C PHE A 135 -19.16 6.13 8.45
N ASN A 136 -18.63 7.30 8.15
CA ASN A 136 -17.70 8.00 9.00
C ASN A 136 -18.38 8.83 10.10
N GLN A 137 -19.50 9.49 9.77
CA GLN A 137 -20.10 10.50 10.63
C GLN A 137 -21.35 10.05 11.39
N GLU A 138 -22.10 9.08 10.83
CA GLU A 138 -23.40 8.73 11.37
C GLU A 138 -23.46 7.30 11.93
N ARG A 139 -22.56 6.41 11.49
CA ARG A 139 -22.62 5.01 11.85
C ARG A 139 -21.80 4.67 13.08
N PRO A 140 -22.43 4.34 14.22
CA PRO A 140 -21.71 3.93 15.40
C PRO A 140 -21.07 2.54 15.20
N HIS A 141 -19.87 2.38 15.75
CA HIS A 141 -19.13 1.14 15.67
C HIS A 141 -18.94 0.52 17.06
N GLU A 142 -19.42 -0.71 17.23
CA GLU A 142 -19.26 -1.46 18.48
C GLU A 142 -17.80 -1.54 18.94
N ALA A 143 -16.88 -1.77 18.00
CA ALA A 143 -15.43 -1.83 18.27
C ALA A 143 -14.81 -0.49 18.69
N LEU A 144 -15.55 0.61 18.62
CA LEU A 144 -15.21 1.96 19.08
C LEU A 144 -16.04 2.38 20.29
N GLY A 145 -16.66 1.43 20.98
CA GLY A 145 -17.51 1.73 22.15
C GLY A 145 -18.82 2.43 21.77
N GLY A 146 -19.28 2.30 20.54
CA GLY A 146 -20.51 2.93 20.05
C GLY A 146 -20.34 4.34 19.49
N THR A 147 -19.09 4.84 19.39
CA THR A 147 -18.81 6.12 18.71
C THR A 147 -18.64 5.94 17.19
N THR A 148 -18.70 7.04 16.45
CA THR A 148 -18.47 7.02 15.02
C THR A 148 -16.97 7.06 14.68
N PRO A 149 -16.54 6.57 13.52
CA PRO A 149 -15.16 6.71 13.05
C PRO A 149 -14.67 8.17 13.04
N GLY A 150 -15.54 9.13 12.68
CA GLY A 150 -15.21 10.55 12.61
C GLY A 150 -14.86 11.17 13.96
N GLU A 151 -15.52 10.73 15.05
CA GLU A 151 -15.22 11.19 16.41
C GLU A 151 -13.82 10.76 16.88
N VAL A 152 -13.37 9.57 16.46
CA VAL A 152 -12.08 8.97 16.86
C VAL A 152 -10.94 9.38 15.96
N TRP A 153 -11.20 9.55 14.65
CA TRP A 153 -10.18 9.80 13.65
C TRP A 153 -9.45 11.15 13.84
N ARG A 154 -8.15 11.13 13.54
CA ARG A 154 -7.31 12.34 13.50
C ARG A 154 -6.37 12.25 12.27
N PRO A 155 -6.11 13.37 11.58
CA PRO A 155 -5.16 13.40 10.47
C PRO A 155 -3.75 13.09 10.94
N SER A 156 -2.91 12.62 10.03
CA SER A 156 -1.49 12.44 10.30
C SER A 156 -0.79 13.79 10.52
N SER A 157 0.16 13.83 11.44
CA SER A 157 1.03 14.99 11.63
C SER A 157 2.07 15.13 10.50
N ARG A 158 2.25 14.11 9.66
CA ARG A 158 3.15 14.09 8.52
C ARG A 158 2.44 14.64 7.29
N SER A 159 2.34 15.96 7.16
CA SER A 159 1.80 16.60 5.95
C SER A 159 2.67 16.30 4.73
N TRP A 160 2.07 16.29 3.54
CA TRP A 160 2.78 16.02 2.29
C TRP A 160 2.39 17.03 1.20
N ASP A 161 3.37 17.50 0.45
CA ASP A 161 3.22 18.50 -0.61
C ASP A 161 3.09 17.90 -2.02
N GLY A 162 2.96 16.58 -2.12
CA GLY A 162 2.87 15.86 -3.39
C GLY A 162 4.21 15.46 -3.99
N LYS A 163 5.33 15.86 -3.39
CA LYS A 163 6.67 15.54 -3.90
C LYS A 163 7.27 14.35 -3.17
N VAL A 164 8.02 13.54 -3.90
CA VAL A 164 8.82 12.47 -3.30
C VAL A 164 10.10 13.09 -2.74
N PRO A 165 10.36 13.00 -1.42
CA PRO A 165 11.58 13.56 -0.84
C PRO A 165 12.82 12.84 -1.36
N GLU A 166 13.92 13.57 -1.47
CA GLU A 166 15.23 12.97 -1.68
C GLU A 166 15.68 12.26 -0.41
N TYR A 167 16.20 11.03 -0.55
CA TYR A 167 16.70 10.29 0.59
C TYR A 167 18.17 10.64 0.86
N GLU A 168 18.45 11.07 2.06
CA GLU A 168 19.82 11.38 2.51
C GLU A 168 20.51 10.09 2.97
N TRP A 169 21.51 9.67 2.20
CA TRP A 169 22.30 8.50 2.52
C TRP A 169 23.34 8.85 3.60
N PRO A 170 23.67 7.90 4.52
CA PRO A 170 24.75 8.11 5.47
C PRO A 170 26.08 8.44 4.77
N GLU A 171 26.89 9.28 5.42
CA GLU A 171 28.23 9.59 4.92
C GLU A 171 29.07 8.32 4.75
N GLY A 172 29.77 8.20 3.62
CA GLY A 172 30.56 7.01 3.29
C GLY A 172 29.74 5.78 2.87
N ALA A 173 28.43 5.93 2.66
CA ALA A 173 27.55 4.82 2.24
C ALA A 173 28.02 4.18 0.92
N ARG A 174 28.12 2.85 0.90
CA ARG A 174 28.41 2.09 -0.33
C ARG A 174 27.12 1.88 -1.12
N LEU A 175 26.93 2.71 -2.15
CA LEU A 175 25.73 2.73 -2.98
C LEU A 175 25.90 1.91 -4.26
N TYR A 176 24.86 1.18 -4.62
CA TYR A 176 24.77 0.41 -5.84
C TYR A 176 23.49 0.77 -6.58
N ARG A 177 23.63 1.14 -7.85
CA ARG A 177 22.47 1.40 -8.70
C ARG A 177 21.86 0.09 -9.17
N VAL A 178 20.56 -0.04 -9.06
CA VAL A 178 19.81 -1.18 -9.62
C VAL A 178 19.68 -0.98 -11.14
N MET A 179 20.28 -1.89 -11.88
CA MET A 179 20.36 -1.86 -13.34
C MET A 179 19.15 -2.55 -13.99
N SER A 180 19.16 -2.63 -15.33
CA SER A 180 18.17 -3.38 -16.09
C SER A 180 17.97 -4.79 -15.52
N LYS A 181 16.76 -5.35 -15.66
CA LYS A 181 16.34 -6.62 -15.06
C LYS A 181 16.36 -6.65 -13.52
N GLY A 182 16.48 -5.51 -12.84
CA GLY A 182 16.43 -5.45 -11.37
C GLY A 182 17.67 -6.00 -10.66
N VAL A 183 18.85 -5.93 -11.28
CA VAL A 183 20.11 -6.47 -10.74
C VAL A 183 21.04 -5.36 -10.25
N ILE A 184 21.88 -5.69 -9.26
CA ILE A 184 23.07 -4.91 -8.86
C ILE A 184 24.31 -5.71 -9.22
N HIS A 185 25.46 -5.02 -9.38
CA HIS A 185 26.75 -5.65 -9.67
C HIS A 185 27.70 -5.54 -8.48
N ILE A 186 27.93 -6.66 -7.80
CA ILE A 186 28.84 -6.79 -6.64
C ILE A 186 29.83 -7.94 -6.88
N GLY A 187 30.69 -7.77 -7.90
CA GLY A 187 31.59 -8.83 -8.42
C GLY A 187 30.85 -9.87 -9.29
N LYS A 188 29.54 -9.98 -9.17
CA LYS A 188 28.62 -10.69 -10.05
C LYS A 188 27.26 -9.96 -10.09
N GLU A 189 26.41 -10.35 -11.00
CA GLU A 189 25.01 -9.87 -11.01
C GLU A 189 24.22 -10.55 -9.90
N VAL A 190 23.54 -9.72 -9.09
CA VAL A 190 22.63 -10.17 -8.04
C VAL A 190 21.26 -9.57 -8.28
N PHE A 191 20.28 -10.44 -8.54
CA PHE A 191 18.91 -10.01 -8.75
C PHE A 191 18.26 -9.55 -7.44
N LEU A 192 17.70 -8.36 -7.45
CA LEU A 192 16.92 -7.83 -6.33
C LEU A 192 15.42 -7.76 -6.69
N SER A 193 15.07 -6.82 -7.54
CA SER A 193 13.69 -6.61 -8.01
C SER A 193 13.66 -5.64 -9.19
N GLU A 194 12.86 -5.92 -10.19
CA GLU A 194 12.61 -4.99 -11.31
C GLU A 194 11.90 -3.71 -10.84
N ALA A 195 11.19 -3.77 -9.70
CA ALA A 195 10.53 -2.62 -9.11
C ALA A 195 11.52 -1.53 -8.66
N LEU A 196 12.77 -1.90 -8.39
CA LEU A 196 13.86 -1.01 -7.98
C LEU A 196 14.67 -0.44 -9.15
N LEU A 197 14.31 -0.72 -10.39
CA LEU A 197 15.07 -0.26 -11.55
C LEU A 197 15.37 1.25 -11.49
N GLY A 198 16.66 1.58 -11.57
CA GLY A 198 17.16 2.96 -11.54
C GLY A 198 17.37 3.54 -10.14
N GLU A 199 16.85 2.91 -9.11
CA GLU A 199 17.03 3.30 -7.71
C GLU A 199 18.42 2.92 -7.21
N TYR A 200 18.85 3.56 -6.10
CA TYR A 200 20.05 3.19 -5.38
C TYR A 200 19.73 2.38 -4.14
N ILE A 201 20.57 1.40 -3.83
CA ILE A 201 20.54 0.66 -2.58
C ILE A 201 21.90 0.81 -1.89
N MET A 202 21.91 0.66 -0.58
CA MET A 202 23.11 0.61 0.22
C MET A 202 23.41 -0.81 0.68
N LEU A 203 24.69 -1.19 0.66
CA LEU A 203 25.18 -2.38 1.34
C LEU A 203 25.87 -1.96 2.63
N GLU A 204 25.40 -2.49 3.75
CA GLU A 204 25.92 -2.26 5.08
C GLU A 204 26.36 -3.59 5.71
N GLU A 205 27.62 -3.68 6.11
CA GLU A 205 28.14 -4.88 6.78
C GLU A 205 27.49 -5.04 8.16
N LYS A 206 26.93 -6.21 8.42
CA LYS A 206 26.26 -6.53 9.69
C LYS A 206 27.03 -7.58 10.49
N ASP A 207 27.64 -8.54 9.82
CA ASP A 207 28.38 -9.64 10.41
C ASP A 207 29.43 -10.13 9.40
N ASP A 208 30.35 -11.03 9.81
CA ASP A 208 31.46 -11.53 9.00
C ASP A 208 30.98 -12.11 7.64
N GLY A 209 31.06 -11.26 6.62
CA GLY A 209 30.64 -11.57 5.26
C GLY A 209 29.15 -11.46 4.97
N VAL A 210 28.34 -10.96 5.91
CA VAL A 210 26.90 -10.72 5.70
C VAL A 210 26.64 -9.21 5.63
N GLU A 211 26.02 -8.77 4.52
CA GLU A 211 25.67 -7.39 4.27
C GLU A 211 24.17 -7.20 4.19
N ALA A 212 23.63 -6.19 4.88
CA ALA A 212 22.25 -5.76 4.69
C ALA A 212 22.10 -5.01 3.36
N ILE A 213 21.07 -5.37 2.60
CA ILE A 213 20.63 -4.65 1.40
C ILE A 213 19.56 -3.66 1.84
N ILE A 214 19.89 -2.37 1.82
CA ILE A 214 19.04 -1.31 2.38
C ILE A 214 18.56 -0.39 1.27
N PHE A 215 17.28 -0.10 1.26
CA PHE A 215 16.64 0.89 0.38
C PHE A 215 15.88 1.92 1.22
N ASN A 216 16.26 3.18 1.12
CA ASN A 216 15.67 4.30 1.87
C ASN A 216 15.41 3.96 3.36
N GLY A 217 16.44 3.45 4.03
CA GLY A 217 16.41 3.09 5.45
C GLY A 217 15.71 1.77 5.78
N ILE A 218 15.14 1.07 4.80
CA ILE A 218 14.48 -0.23 5.01
C ILE A 218 15.40 -1.36 4.54
N THR A 219 15.71 -2.31 5.43
CA THR A 219 16.41 -3.55 5.04
C THR A 219 15.49 -4.44 4.23
N LEU A 220 15.88 -4.75 3.00
CA LEU A 220 15.10 -5.57 2.06
C LEU A 220 15.46 -7.05 2.12
N ALA A 221 16.72 -7.35 2.37
CA ALA A 221 17.30 -8.69 2.45
C ALA A 221 18.71 -8.60 3.01
N TYR A 222 19.37 -9.74 3.18
CA TYR A 222 20.80 -9.81 3.42
C TYR A 222 21.50 -10.49 2.24
N TYR A 223 22.76 -10.13 2.03
CA TYR A 223 23.63 -10.77 1.06
C TYR A 223 24.79 -11.44 1.79
N ASP A 224 24.94 -12.73 1.61
CA ASP A 224 26.07 -13.49 2.14
C ASP A 224 27.17 -13.56 1.07
N ARG A 225 28.32 -12.98 1.36
CA ARG A 225 29.50 -12.95 0.49
C ARG A 225 30.15 -14.32 0.30
N LYS A 226 30.08 -15.18 1.35
CA LYS A 226 30.70 -16.51 1.33
C LYS A 226 29.95 -17.44 0.38
N SER A 227 28.64 -17.54 0.55
CA SER A 227 27.76 -18.34 -0.35
C SER A 227 27.37 -17.59 -1.62
N ARG A 228 27.62 -16.27 -1.68
CA ARG A 228 27.21 -15.39 -2.78
C ARG A 228 25.70 -15.46 -3.06
N SER A 229 24.90 -15.52 -2.02
CA SER A 229 23.45 -15.66 -2.13
C SER A 229 22.68 -14.63 -1.30
N ILE A 230 21.41 -14.43 -1.68
CA ILE A 230 20.49 -13.57 -0.91
C ILE A 230 19.81 -14.39 0.16
N ILE A 231 19.83 -13.87 1.40
CA ILE A 231 19.04 -14.35 2.52
C ILE A 231 17.81 -13.42 2.60
N ARG A 232 16.64 -13.98 2.39
CA ARG A 232 15.37 -13.23 2.46
C ARG A 232 14.99 -12.99 3.92
N ILE A 233 14.33 -11.86 4.15
CA ILE A 233 13.66 -11.55 5.41
C ILE A 233 12.21 -12.00 5.23
N ASP A 234 11.72 -12.85 6.13
CA ASP A 234 10.32 -13.34 6.16
C ASP A 234 9.36 -12.26 6.70
#